data_2bd409776e268d582c3519caee7445f0
#
_entry.id   2bd409776e268d582c3519caee7445f0
#
_cell.length_a   1.000
_cell.length_b   1.000
_cell.length_c   1.000
_cell.angle_alpha   90.00
_cell.angle_beta   90.00
_cell.angle_gamma   90.00
#
_symmetry.space_group_name_H-M   'P 1'
#
loop_
_entity.id
_entity.type
_entity.pdbx_description
1 polymer ?
#
loop_
_entity_poly.entity_id
_entity_poly.type
_entity_poly.pdbx_seq_one_letter_code
_entity_poly.pdbx_strand_id
1 'polypeptide(L)'
;VSVVSGKVIFCEGKQTSLDFRLLNRVIENILIDKPTIVPSGSKFTFSVFTQGYFSRDRTTNQRYLIFRDRDFDAKPTANIALIQSNSMFLTHRACVENYLLNAELIHNYWVTKYTEKQNNPSSRWGHGDSPGMEAISAWIEESAMSLRDYQAVRWALADLLLLSAARVQLKTTWTGGSGKLPNSLLLQDCLLQAVELINQFQEVVRTVTRDRFEASLAVYQQQFAQEEFWTQKQYLIWFHGKDIQKAMQQRESRYISLNAFFDWGLNQLDVDRYPDLVELQSRIEQL
;
A
#
# COMPACT_ATOMS: atom_id res chain seq x y z
N VAL A 1 -3.02 -25.11 -25.11
CA VAL A 1 -2.40 -25.67 -23.92
C VAL A 1 -2.86 -24.83 -22.75
N SER A 2 -3.80 -25.36 -21.93
CA SER A 2 -4.16 -24.73 -20.65
C SER A 2 -2.93 -24.77 -19.75
N VAL A 3 -2.39 -23.62 -19.41
CA VAL A 3 -1.12 -23.54 -18.68
C VAL A 3 -1.32 -23.69 -17.17
N VAL A 4 -2.55 -23.57 -16.67
CA VAL A 4 -2.85 -23.69 -15.23
C VAL A 4 -4.17 -24.43 -15.05
N SER A 5 -4.09 -25.64 -14.51
CA SER A 5 -5.25 -26.33 -13.94
C SER A 5 -5.25 -26.04 -12.44
N GLY A 6 -6.23 -25.31 -11.94
CA GLY A 6 -6.34 -25.02 -10.50
C GLY A 6 -6.69 -23.57 -10.20
N LYS A 7 -6.57 -23.20 -8.93
CA LYS A 7 -6.80 -21.85 -8.41
C LYS A 7 -5.67 -20.90 -8.84
N VAL A 8 -6.01 -19.66 -9.25
CA VAL A 8 -5.03 -18.65 -9.66
C VAL A 8 -5.27 -17.35 -8.92
N ILE A 9 -4.20 -16.73 -8.43
CA ILE A 9 -4.23 -15.39 -7.85
C ILE A 9 -3.37 -14.49 -8.72
N PHE A 10 -3.97 -13.45 -9.29
CA PHE A 10 -3.23 -12.40 -9.98
C PHE A 10 -2.88 -11.28 -9.00
N CYS A 11 -1.65 -10.79 -9.02
CA CYS A 11 -1.21 -9.65 -8.21
C CYS A 11 -0.38 -8.65 -9.02
N GLU A 12 -0.20 -7.45 -8.49
CA GLU A 12 0.68 -6.46 -9.08
C GLU A 12 2.17 -6.84 -8.95
N GLY A 13 2.99 -6.20 -9.78
CA GLY A 13 4.44 -6.28 -9.70
C GLY A 13 5.07 -7.48 -10.37
N LYS A 14 6.16 -7.92 -9.78
CA LYS A 14 7.00 -9.06 -10.23
C LYS A 14 7.08 -10.10 -9.10
N GLN A 15 7.70 -11.24 -9.36
CA GLN A 15 7.93 -12.27 -8.33
C GLN A 15 8.74 -11.79 -7.12
N THR A 16 9.47 -10.68 -7.26
CA THR A 16 10.23 -10.06 -6.17
C THR A 16 9.47 -8.93 -5.47
N SER A 17 8.25 -8.57 -5.91
CA SER A 17 7.46 -7.51 -5.29
C SER A 17 6.93 -7.92 -3.92
N LEU A 18 6.65 -6.92 -3.08
CA LEU A 18 6.07 -7.16 -1.75
C LEU A 18 4.69 -7.80 -1.85
N ASP A 19 3.87 -7.42 -2.85
CA ASP A 19 2.55 -8.02 -3.10
C ASP A 19 2.63 -9.52 -3.33
N PHE A 20 3.52 -9.95 -4.24
CA PHE A 20 3.74 -11.36 -4.53
C PHE A 20 4.19 -12.13 -3.28
N ARG A 21 5.08 -11.54 -2.51
CA ARG A 21 5.63 -12.16 -1.29
C ARG A 21 4.62 -12.19 -0.15
N LEU A 22 3.79 -11.13 0.00
CA LEU A 22 2.68 -11.12 0.95
C LEU A 22 1.69 -12.24 0.63
N LEU A 23 1.31 -12.39 -0.63
CA LEU A 23 0.41 -13.48 -1.03
C LEU A 23 1.02 -14.85 -0.74
N ASN A 24 2.31 -15.06 -0.99
CA ASN A 24 2.97 -16.32 -0.60
C ASN A 24 2.88 -16.56 0.91
N ARG A 25 3.01 -15.51 1.73
CA ARG A 25 2.86 -15.61 3.18
C ARG A 25 1.42 -15.93 3.59
N VAL A 26 0.43 -15.30 2.97
CA VAL A 26 -1.00 -15.55 3.22
C VAL A 26 -1.40 -17.00 2.89
N ILE A 27 -0.86 -17.55 1.79
CA ILE A 27 -1.19 -18.92 1.35
C ILE A 27 -0.24 -19.99 1.91
N GLU A 28 0.68 -19.64 2.79
CA GLU A 28 1.69 -20.57 3.28
C GLU A 28 1.08 -21.80 3.95
N ASN A 29 0.03 -21.60 4.73
CA ASN A 29 -0.66 -22.65 5.48
C ASN A 29 -1.73 -23.39 4.66
N ILE A 30 -1.99 -23.00 3.41
CA ILE A 30 -2.92 -23.71 2.53
C ILE A 30 -2.20 -24.94 1.97
N LEU A 31 -2.55 -26.12 2.50
CA LEU A 31 -1.89 -27.37 2.15
C LEU A 31 -2.57 -28.08 0.97
N ILE A 32 -3.88 -27.92 0.80
CA ILE A 32 -4.69 -28.61 -0.21
C ILE A 32 -5.09 -27.60 -1.29
N ASP A 33 -4.92 -27.98 -2.56
CA ASP A 33 -5.27 -27.17 -3.73
C ASP A 33 -4.68 -25.74 -3.66
N LYS A 34 -3.36 -25.68 -3.35
CA LYS A 34 -2.61 -24.43 -3.21
C LYS A 34 -2.66 -23.63 -4.50
N PRO A 35 -3.05 -22.35 -4.47
CA PRO A 35 -3.17 -21.54 -5.67
C PRO A 35 -1.82 -21.20 -6.29
N THR A 36 -1.82 -20.96 -7.60
CA THR A 36 -0.68 -20.36 -8.30
C THR A 36 -0.78 -18.85 -8.26
N ILE A 37 0.26 -18.17 -7.77
CA ILE A 37 0.32 -16.71 -7.79
C ILE A 37 0.99 -16.26 -9.09
N VAL A 38 0.31 -15.40 -9.85
CA VAL A 38 0.78 -14.87 -11.14
C VAL A 38 0.94 -13.35 -11.02
N PRO A 39 2.18 -12.84 -10.96
CA PRO A 39 2.42 -11.42 -11.02
C PRO A 39 2.15 -10.89 -12.43
N SER A 40 1.29 -9.88 -12.56
CA SER A 40 0.78 -9.37 -13.84
C SER A 40 1.41 -8.04 -14.28
N GLY A 41 2.43 -7.56 -13.58
CA GLY A 41 3.07 -6.29 -13.87
C GLY A 41 2.37 -5.10 -13.22
N SER A 42 1.79 -4.19 -13.99
CA SER A 42 1.08 -3.01 -13.48
C SER A 42 -0.42 -3.23 -13.38
N LYS A 43 -1.12 -2.38 -12.62
CA LYS A 43 -2.58 -2.42 -12.50
C LYS A 43 -3.33 -2.32 -13.84
N PHE A 44 -2.71 -1.76 -14.86
CA PHE A 44 -3.29 -1.65 -16.20
C PHE A 44 -3.20 -2.96 -17.00
N THR A 45 -2.30 -3.86 -16.64
CA THR A 45 -2.12 -5.14 -17.32
C THR A 45 -3.12 -6.21 -16.88
N PHE A 46 -3.80 -6.03 -15.73
CA PHE A 46 -4.80 -6.99 -15.26
C PHE A 46 -5.92 -7.24 -16.26
N SER A 47 -6.48 -6.19 -16.87
CA SER A 47 -7.56 -6.33 -17.85
C SER A 47 -7.12 -7.09 -19.10
N VAL A 48 -5.88 -6.88 -19.53
CA VAL A 48 -5.29 -7.56 -20.68
C VAL A 48 -4.97 -9.02 -20.31
N PHE A 49 -4.43 -9.26 -19.11
CA PHE A 49 -4.14 -10.61 -18.62
C PHE A 49 -5.42 -11.44 -18.45
N THR A 50 -6.44 -10.88 -17.78
CA THR A 50 -7.71 -11.58 -17.59
C THR A 50 -8.41 -11.85 -18.92
N GLN A 51 -8.41 -10.92 -19.87
CA GLN A 51 -8.93 -11.14 -21.21
C GLN A 51 -8.12 -12.18 -21.99
N GLY A 52 -6.78 -12.12 -21.93
CA GLY A 52 -5.90 -13.06 -22.65
C GLY A 52 -5.94 -14.48 -22.09
N TYR A 53 -6.01 -14.62 -20.76
CA TYR A 53 -6.07 -15.93 -20.10
C TYR A 53 -7.43 -16.62 -20.25
N PHE A 54 -8.53 -15.84 -20.27
CA PHE A 54 -9.89 -16.37 -20.17
C PHE A 54 -10.72 -16.25 -21.45
N SER A 55 -10.16 -15.66 -22.52
CA SER A 55 -10.91 -15.44 -23.76
C SER A 55 -11.13 -16.74 -24.57
N ARG A 56 -10.47 -17.83 -24.26
CA ARG A 56 -10.52 -19.07 -25.07
C ARG A 56 -11.46 -20.15 -24.59
N ASP A 57 -11.89 -20.15 -23.33
CA ASP A 57 -12.77 -21.20 -22.81
C ASP A 57 -13.79 -20.63 -21.81
N ARG A 58 -14.97 -20.22 -22.31
CA ARG A 58 -16.10 -19.77 -21.48
C ARG A 58 -16.77 -20.94 -20.69
N THR A 59 -16.30 -22.15 -20.80
CA THR A 59 -16.95 -23.36 -20.25
C THR A 59 -16.28 -23.95 -19.01
N THR A 60 -15.10 -23.49 -18.63
CA THR A 60 -14.44 -23.97 -17.42
C THR A 60 -14.75 -23.05 -16.24
N ASN A 61 -15.16 -23.63 -15.11
CA ASN A 61 -15.28 -22.95 -13.81
C ASN A 61 -13.93 -22.34 -13.44
N GLN A 62 -13.73 -21.08 -13.81
CA GLN A 62 -12.45 -20.42 -13.63
C GLN A 62 -12.34 -19.92 -12.20
N ARG A 63 -11.48 -20.59 -11.43
CA ARG A 63 -11.21 -20.25 -10.04
C ARG A 63 -10.06 -19.25 -10.01
N TYR A 64 -10.38 -17.96 -10.09
CA TYR A 64 -9.35 -16.94 -9.97
C TYR A 64 -9.80 -15.76 -9.09
N LEU A 65 -8.80 -15.10 -8.53
CA LEU A 65 -8.91 -13.89 -7.74
C LEU A 65 -7.86 -12.90 -8.20
N ILE A 66 -8.19 -11.62 -8.20
CA ILE A 66 -7.25 -10.52 -8.40
C ILE A 66 -7.04 -9.83 -7.06
N PHE A 67 -5.80 -9.74 -6.61
CA PHE A 67 -5.41 -9.04 -5.39
C PHE A 67 -4.44 -7.92 -5.70
N ARG A 68 -4.65 -6.76 -5.09
CA ARG A 68 -3.75 -5.61 -5.24
C ARG A 68 -3.86 -4.64 -4.08
N ASP A 69 -2.90 -3.76 -4.02
CA ASP A 69 -2.94 -2.59 -3.15
C ASP A 69 -4.18 -1.75 -3.44
N ARG A 70 -4.78 -1.21 -2.38
CA ARG A 70 -5.91 -0.28 -2.49
C ARG A 70 -5.47 1.06 -3.05
N ASP A 71 -4.28 1.51 -2.70
CA ASP A 71 -3.77 2.84 -3.02
C ASP A 71 -4.80 3.94 -2.65
N PHE A 72 -5.14 4.78 -3.63
CA PHE A 72 -6.19 5.80 -3.57
C PHE A 72 -7.41 5.42 -4.43
N ASP A 73 -7.53 4.16 -4.85
CA ASP A 73 -8.58 3.70 -5.75
C ASP A 73 -9.93 3.50 -5.05
N ALA A 74 -9.93 3.36 -3.72
CA ALA A 74 -11.12 3.27 -2.89
C ALA A 74 -10.84 3.84 -1.49
N LYS A 75 -11.88 4.35 -0.83
CA LYS A 75 -11.80 4.74 0.59
C LYS A 75 -11.76 3.49 1.46
N PRO A 76 -11.03 3.50 2.59
CA PRO A 76 -11.12 2.40 3.54
C PRO A 76 -12.52 2.33 4.14
N THR A 77 -12.96 1.12 4.41
CA THR A 77 -14.22 0.85 5.10
C THR A 77 -14.06 1.03 6.61
N ALA A 78 -15.17 1.28 7.32
CA ALA A 78 -15.17 1.38 8.78
C ALA A 78 -14.73 0.06 9.45
N ASN A 79 -15.11 -1.07 8.86
CA ASN A 79 -14.68 -2.38 9.29
C ASN A 79 -13.38 -2.76 8.58
N ILE A 80 -12.47 -3.45 9.30
CA ILE A 80 -11.25 -3.99 8.72
C ILE A 80 -11.62 -5.21 7.87
N ALA A 81 -11.77 -4.99 6.57
CA ALA A 81 -12.15 -6.01 5.60
C ALA A 81 -11.53 -5.69 4.24
N LEU A 82 -11.44 -6.70 3.38
CA LEU A 82 -11.07 -6.48 1.98
C LEU A 82 -12.13 -5.63 1.28
N ILE A 83 -11.66 -4.74 0.41
CA ILE A 83 -12.57 -3.98 -0.45
C ILE A 83 -12.78 -4.78 -1.73
N GLN A 84 -13.99 -5.27 -1.93
CA GLN A 84 -14.32 -6.07 -3.10
C GLN A 84 -14.87 -5.19 -4.23
N SER A 85 -14.30 -5.35 -5.42
CA SER A 85 -14.80 -4.78 -6.67
C SER A 85 -14.82 -5.87 -7.75
N ASN A 86 -15.96 -6.47 -8.00
CA ASN A 86 -16.13 -7.66 -8.84
C ASN A 86 -15.28 -8.84 -8.32
N SER A 87 -14.38 -9.40 -9.17
CA SER A 87 -13.41 -10.44 -8.80
C SER A 87 -12.08 -9.88 -8.28
N MET A 88 -12.01 -8.59 -8.00
CA MET A 88 -10.82 -7.91 -7.50
C MET A 88 -10.97 -7.58 -6.02
N PHE A 89 -9.95 -7.88 -5.25
CA PHE A 89 -9.85 -7.59 -3.83
C PHE A 89 -8.70 -6.63 -3.58
N LEU A 90 -9.01 -5.55 -2.86
CA LEU A 90 -8.04 -4.52 -2.48
C LEU A 90 -7.74 -4.65 -1.00
N THR A 91 -6.49 -4.37 -0.61
CA THR A 91 -6.09 -4.30 0.80
C THR A 91 -6.94 -3.28 1.57
N HIS A 92 -7.20 -3.54 2.86
CA HIS A 92 -7.82 -2.55 3.75
C HIS A 92 -6.88 -1.36 4.00
N ARG A 93 -5.59 -1.64 4.19
CA ARG A 93 -4.53 -0.61 4.26
C ARG A 93 -4.21 -0.09 2.86
N ALA A 94 -3.56 1.07 2.77
CA ALA A 94 -3.27 1.70 1.48
C ALA A 94 -2.38 0.81 0.58
N CYS A 95 -1.38 0.14 1.15
CA CYS A 95 -0.49 -0.77 0.43
C CYS A 95 0.17 -1.79 1.37
N VAL A 96 0.89 -2.76 0.81
CA VAL A 96 1.55 -3.84 1.56
C VAL A 96 2.53 -3.30 2.59
N GLU A 97 3.28 -2.25 2.29
CA GLU A 97 4.23 -1.65 3.23
C GLU A 97 3.56 -1.24 4.54
N ASN A 98 2.29 -0.84 4.52
CA ASN A 98 1.56 -0.44 5.73
C ASN A 98 1.39 -1.59 6.74
N TYR A 99 1.37 -2.85 6.31
CA TYR A 99 1.32 -4.00 7.21
C TYR A 99 2.64 -4.23 7.94
N LEU A 100 3.75 -3.78 7.34
CA LEU A 100 5.09 -3.91 7.87
C LEU A 100 5.51 -2.72 8.75
N LEU A 101 4.83 -1.58 8.65
CA LEU A 101 5.09 -0.41 9.50
C LEU A 101 4.55 -0.65 10.92
N ASN A 102 5.22 -1.55 11.64
CA ASN A 102 4.90 -1.99 12.99
C ASN A 102 6.15 -1.87 13.87
N ALA A 103 6.04 -1.15 15.00
CA ALA A 103 7.19 -0.84 15.84
C ALA A 103 7.81 -2.10 16.46
N GLU A 104 7.00 -3.09 16.86
CA GLU A 104 7.47 -4.37 17.39
C GLU A 104 8.26 -5.14 16.33
N LEU A 105 7.74 -5.23 15.11
CA LEU A 105 8.40 -5.95 14.02
C LEU A 105 9.73 -5.29 13.62
N ILE A 106 9.78 -3.95 13.57
CA ILE A 106 11.01 -3.19 13.31
C ILE A 106 12.02 -3.39 14.45
N HIS A 107 11.57 -3.34 15.71
CA HIS A 107 12.41 -3.58 16.87
C HIS A 107 13.02 -4.98 16.83
N ASN A 108 12.21 -5.99 16.59
CA ASN A 108 12.65 -7.39 16.53
C ASN A 108 13.69 -7.61 15.41
N TYR A 109 13.48 -6.99 14.23
CA TYR A 109 14.50 -7.01 13.17
C TYR A 109 15.82 -6.41 13.63
N TRP A 110 15.75 -5.24 14.27
CA TRP A 110 16.94 -4.54 14.74
C TRP A 110 17.73 -5.37 15.77
N VAL A 111 17.03 -5.90 16.79
CA VAL A 111 17.62 -6.75 17.83
C VAL A 111 18.23 -8.02 17.22
N THR A 112 17.51 -8.67 16.29
CA THR A 112 17.99 -9.87 15.59
C THR A 112 19.31 -9.56 14.85
N LYS A 113 19.35 -8.48 14.09
CA LYS A 113 20.55 -8.10 13.32
C LYS A 113 21.71 -7.65 14.21
N TYR A 114 21.43 -6.98 15.31
CA TYR A 114 22.44 -6.61 16.29
C TYR A 114 23.04 -7.84 16.98
N THR A 115 22.22 -8.80 17.38
CA THR A 115 22.66 -10.07 17.97
C THR A 115 23.49 -10.89 16.97
N GLU A 116 23.06 -10.97 15.71
CA GLU A 116 23.86 -11.57 14.63
C GLU A 116 25.25 -10.92 14.53
N LYS A 117 25.35 -9.60 14.66
CA LYS A 117 26.61 -8.85 14.63
C LYS A 117 27.49 -9.19 15.83
N GLN A 118 26.91 -9.29 17.03
CA GLN A 118 27.67 -9.67 18.24
C GLN A 118 28.29 -11.07 18.11
N ASN A 119 27.55 -11.99 17.50
CA ASN A 119 27.99 -13.38 17.31
C ASN A 119 28.91 -13.56 16.08
N ASN A 120 28.87 -12.63 15.11
CA ASN A 120 29.68 -12.67 13.90
C ASN A 120 30.31 -11.30 13.60
N PRO A 121 31.56 -11.09 14.01
CA PRO A 121 32.26 -9.81 13.77
C PRO A 121 32.38 -9.40 12.30
N SER A 122 32.30 -10.35 11.36
CA SER A 122 32.33 -10.06 9.91
C SER A 122 30.98 -9.59 9.33
N SER A 123 29.92 -9.56 10.12
CA SER A 123 28.60 -9.04 9.70
C SER A 123 28.73 -7.58 9.26
N ARG A 124 28.06 -7.24 8.16
CA ARG A 124 28.01 -5.88 7.62
C ARG A 124 27.03 -4.95 8.36
N TRP A 125 26.40 -5.41 9.45
CA TRP A 125 25.51 -4.58 10.25
C TRP A 125 26.26 -3.40 10.87
N GLY A 126 25.89 -2.19 10.49
CA GLY A 126 26.54 -0.95 10.90
C GLY A 126 25.86 -0.17 12.02
N HIS A 127 24.73 -0.68 12.52
CA HIS A 127 23.95 0.01 13.56
C HIS A 127 24.27 -0.57 14.95
N GLY A 128 24.12 0.26 15.99
CA GLY A 128 24.16 -0.15 17.39
C GLY A 128 22.91 -0.90 17.81
N ASP A 129 22.67 -0.90 19.12
CA ASP A 129 21.46 -1.48 19.70
C ASP A 129 20.20 -0.76 19.22
N SER A 130 19.04 -1.41 19.37
CA SER A 130 17.75 -0.81 18.99
C SER A 130 17.44 0.41 19.87
N PRO A 131 16.89 1.49 19.28
CA PRO A 131 16.46 2.66 20.06
C PRO A 131 15.26 2.38 20.97
N GLY A 132 14.67 1.18 20.89
CA GLY A 132 13.49 0.77 21.64
C GLY A 132 12.17 1.01 20.90
N MET A 133 11.13 0.33 21.38
CA MET A 133 9.81 0.33 20.71
C MET A 133 9.16 1.72 20.71
N GLU A 134 9.31 2.49 21.79
CA GLU A 134 8.75 3.84 21.91
C GLU A 134 9.36 4.78 20.85
N ALA A 135 10.69 4.80 20.74
CA ALA A 135 11.39 5.61 19.77
C ALA A 135 11.04 5.21 18.32
N ILE A 136 10.89 3.92 18.06
CA ILE A 136 10.46 3.42 16.72
C ILE A 136 9.01 3.81 16.44
N SER A 137 8.11 3.70 17.44
CA SER A 137 6.71 4.15 17.29
C SER A 137 6.63 5.64 16.99
N ALA A 138 7.39 6.46 17.73
CA ALA A 138 7.51 7.89 17.49
C ALA A 138 8.06 8.19 16.08
N TRP A 139 9.08 7.45 15.64
CA TRP A 139 9.63 7.60 14.30
C TRP A 139 8.59 7.37 13.19
N ILE A 140 7.75 6.33 13.32
CA ILE A 140 6.65 6.08 12.37
C ILE A 140 5.63 7.22 12.40
N GLU A 141 5.15 7.58 13.60
CA GLU A 141 4.07 8.54 13.80
C GLU A 141 4.48 9.96 13.37
N GLU A 142 5.63 10.45 13.80
CA GLU A 142 6.12 11.77 13.44
C GLU A 142 6.41 11.88 11.94
N SER A 143 6.87 10.79 11.32
CA SER A 143 7.03 10.73 9.86
C SER A 143 5.67 10.80 9.16
N ALA A 144 4.66 10.08 9.65
CA ALA A 144 3.30 10.18 9.14
C ALA A 144 2.72 11.58 9.34
N MET A 145 2.94 12.20 10.51
CA MET A 145 2.50 13.58 10.78
C MET A 145 3.04 14.58 9.77
N SER A 146 4.30 14.45 9.38
CA SER A 146 4.91 15.33 8.36
C SER A 146 4.23 15.21 6.98
N LEU A 147 3.52 14.12 6.73
CA LEU A 147 2.83 13.85 5.47
C LEU A 147 1.35 14.28 5.48
N ARG A 148 0.81 14.74 6.61
CA ARG A 148 -0.63 14.97 6.80
C ARG A 148 -1.25 15.78 5.66
N ASP A 149 -0.72 16.94 5.38
CA ASP A 149 -1.27 17.83 4.35
C ASP A 149 -1.07 17.28 2.94
N TYR A 150 0.07 16.68 2.68
CA TYR A 150 0.33 16.00 1.40
C TYR A 150 -0.66 14.85 1.15
N GLN A 151 -0.93 14.02 2.15
CA GLN A 151 -1.89 12.91 2.02
C GLN A 151 -3.33 13.43 1.88
N ALA A 152 -3.70 14.53 2.55
CA ALA A 152 -5.00 15.16 2.37
C ALA A 152 -5.19 15.65 0.92
N VAL A 153 -4.18 16.27 0.34
CA VAL A 153 -4.19 16.69 -1.08
C VAL A 153 -4.31 15.49 -2.01
N ARG A 154 -3.59 14.39 -1.75
CA ARG A 154 -3.68 13.16 -2.55
C ARG A 154 -5.08 12.55 -2.52
N TRP A 155 -5.71 12.49 -1.35
CA TRP A 155 -7.08 12.00 -1.21
C TRP A 155 -8.10 12.90 -1.90
N ALA A 156 -7.96 14.23 -1.81
CA ALA A 156 -8.81 15.16 -2.53
C ALA A 156 -8.72 14.97 -4.05
N LEU A 157 -7.52 14.75 -4.59
CA LEU A 157 -7.33 14.39 -5.99
C LEU A 157 -7.95 13.03 -6.34
N ALA A 158 -7.85 12.05 -5.44
CA ALA A 158 -8.45 10.73 -5.63
C ALA A 158 -9.98 10.81 -5.69
N ASP A 159 -10.62 11.64 -4.87
CA ASP A 159 -12.07 11.87 -4.95
C ASP A 159 -12.50 12.39 -6.32
N LEU A 160 -11.73 13.28 -6.91
CA LEU A 160 -12.01 13.76 -8.29
C LEU A 160 -11.88 12.64 -9.33
N LEU A 161 -10.90 11.75 -9.15
CA LEU A 161 -10.73 10.57 -10.00
C LEU A 161 -11.90 9.59 -9.89
N LEU A 162 -12.40 9.35 -8.68
CA LEU A 162 -13.52 8.45 -8.43
C LEU A 162 -14.83 8.95 -9.07
N LEU A 163 -14.98 10.28 -9.17
CA LEU A 163 -16.14 10.93 -9.77
C LEU A 163 -16.05 11.11 -11.30
N SER A 164 -14.87 10.87 -11.89
CA SER A 164 -14.60 11.17 -13.28
C SER A 164 -14.52 9.93 -14.17
N ALA A 165 -15.13 9.98 -15.35
CA ALA A 165 -14.93 8.99 -16.41
C ALA A 165 -13.47 8.93 -16.92
N ALA A 166 -12.68 9.96 -16.65
CA ALA A 166 -11.29 10.07 -17.04
C ALA A 166 -10.30 9.63 -15.93
N ARG A 167 -10.71 8.74 -15.08
CA ARG A 167 -9.93 8.16 -13.95
C ARG A 167 -8.49 7.78 -14.30
N VAL A 168 -8.24 7.40 -15.56
CA VAL A 168 -6.91 6.96 -16.02
C VAL A 168 -5.93 8.14 -16.20
N GLN A 169 -6.41 9.37 -16.31
CA GLN A 169 -5.58 10.52 -16.70
C GLN A 169 -5.23 11.48 -15.56
N LEU A 170 -6.08 11.64 -14.55
CA LEU A 170 -5.77 12.46 -13.38
C LEU A 170 -4.91 11.67 -12.38
N LYS A 171 -3.75 12.20 -12.04
CA LYS A 171 -2.84 11.60 -11.07
C LYS A 171 -3.13 12.09 -9.66
N THR A 172 -2.90 11.25 -8.65
CA THR A 172 -3.00 11.62 -7.22
C THR A 172 -1.70 12.19 -6.65
N THR A 173 -0.67 12.33 -7.48
CA THR A 173 0.62 12.92 -7.13
C THR A 173 1.29 13.49 -8.37
N TRP A 174 2.10 14.53 -8.18
CA TRP A 174 2.92 15.17 -9.21
C TRP A 174 4.37 14.69 -9.25
N THR A 175 4.76 13.77 -8.37
CA THR A 175 6.15 13.32 -8.21
C THR A 175 6.49 12.05 -9.01
N GLY A 176 5.55 11.56 -9.82
CA GLY A 176 5.74 10.35 -10.65
C GLY A 176 5.50 9.03 -9.91
N GLY A 177 4.88 9.07 -8.73
CA GLY A 177 4.43 7.89 -7.99
C GLY A 177 4.70 7.93 -6.50
N SER A 178 4.10 6.98 -5.77
CA SER A 178 4.29 6.83 -4.34
C SER A 178 5.75 6.46 -4.00
N GLY A 179 6.24 6.94 -2.85
CA GLY A 179 7.65 6.81 -2.45
C GLY A 179 8.60 7.81 -3.10
N LYS A 180 8.08 8.71 -3.96
CA LYS A 180 8.80 9.88 -4.44
C LYS A 180 8.15 11.11 -3.84
N LEU A 181 8.74 11.64 -2.78
CA LEU A 181 8.20 12.81 -2.10
C LEU A 181 8.51 14.09 -2.90
N PRO A 182 7.62 15.10 -2.86
CA PRO A 182 7.90 16.42 -3.42
C PRO A 182 9.01 17.13 -2.62
N ASN A 183 9.59 18.18 -3.21
CA ASN A 183 10.63 18.98 -2.55
C ASN A 183 10.11 19.71 -1.32
N SER A 184 8.84 20.06 -1.29
CA SER A 184 8.16 20.67 -0.15
C SER A 184 6.88 19.89 0.19
N LEU A 185 6.66 19.68 1.48
CA LEU A 185 5.44 19.08 2.05
C LEU A 185 4.50 20.14 2.64
N LEU A 186 4.86 21.42 2.54
CA LEU A 186 4.01 22.50 3.00
C LEU A 186 2.72 22.56 2.18
N LEU A 187 1.59 22.75 2.86
CA LEU A 187 0.28 22.76 2.24
C LEU A 187 0.20 23.73 1.04
N GLN A 188 0.76 24.92 1.17
CA GLN A 188 0.73 25.92 0.10
C GLN A 188 1.41 25.45 -1.18
N ASP A 189 2.56 24.80 -1.06
CA ASP A 189 3.30 24.26 -2.21
C ASP A 189 2.56 23.06 -2.81
N CYS A 190 2.00 22.20 -1.98
CA CYS A 190 1.16 21.08 -2.43
C CYS A 190 -0.09 21.57 -3.17
N LEU A 191 -0.73 22.63 -2.70
CA LEU A 191 -1.89 23.24 -3.35
C LEU A 191 -1.55 23.78 -4.75
N LEU A 192 -0.43 24.46 -4.90
CA LEU A 192 0.01 24.96 -6.21
C LEU A 192 0.17 23.81 -7.22
N GLN A 193 0.81 22.73 -6.82
CA GLN A 193 1.00 21.55 -7.66
C GLN A 193 -0.33 20.84 -8.00
N ALA A 194 -1.23 20.73 -7.01
CA ALA A 194 -2.55 20.14 -7.22
C ALA A 194 -3.41 20.96 -8.19
N VAL A 195 -3.39 22.30 -8.07
CA VAL A 195 -4.10 23.21 -8.98
C VAL A 195 -3.54 23.08 -10.40
N GLU A 196 -2.23 22.95 -10.57
CA GLU A 196 -1.62 22.75 -11.88
C GLU A 196 -2.10 21.44 -12.53
N LEU A 197 -2.14 20.31 -11.78
CA LEU A 197 -2.70 19.05 -12.28
C LEU A 197 -4.18 19.18 -12.69
N ILE A 198 -4.96 19.91 -11.91
CA ILE A 198 -6.38 20.16 -12.21
C ILE A 198 -6.51 20.96 -13.49
N ASN A 199 -5.74 22.03 -13.66
CA ASN A 199 -5.77 22.89 -14.84
C ASN A 199 -5.42 22.09 -16.11
N GLN A 200 -4.38 21.28 -16.07
CA GLN A 200 -3.98 20.41 -17.18
C GLN A 200 -5.09 19.42 -17.55
N PHE A 201 -5.88 18.99 -16.57
CA PHE A 201 -6.94 18.02 -16.76
C PHE A 201 -8.28 18.67 -17.16
N GLN A 202 -8.56 19.90 -16.76
CA GLN A 202 -9.80 20.63 -17.07
C GLN A 202 -10.04 20.81 -18.56
N GLU A 203 -8.98 20.89 -19.36
CA GLU A 203 -9.10 20.90 -20.82
C GLU A 203 -9.76 19.62 -21.36
N VAL A 204 -9.67 18.53 -20.60
CA VAL A 204 -10.18 17.20 -21.00
C VAL A 204 -11.52 16.87 -20.33
N VAL A 205 -11.80 17.37 -19.11
CA VAL A 205 -12.98 16.94 -18.32
C VAL A 205 -13.60 18.11 -17.53
N ARG A 206 -14.70 18.64 -18.01
CA ARG A 206 -15.42 19.77 -17.39
C ARG A 206 -15.98 19.49 -15.98
N THR A 207 -16.03 18.24 -15.54
CA THR A 207 -16.55 17.86 -14.21
C THR A 207 -15.52 17.94 -13.08
N VAL A 208 -14.22 18.07 -13.44
CA VAL A 208 -13.14 18.20 -12.48
C VAL A 208 -12.88 19.70 -12.27
N THR A 209 -13.25 20.21 -11.10
CA THR A 209 -13.16 21.64 -10.79
C THR A 209 -12.34 21.89 -9.54
N ARG A 210 -11.76 23.08 -9.45
CA ARG A 210 -11.03 23.54 -8.28
C ARG A 210 -11.92 23.55 -7.03
N ASP A 211 -13.17 24.03 -7.15
CA ASP A 211 -14.09 24.10 -6.01
C ASP A 211 -14.38 22.73 -5.40
N ARG A 212 -14.54 21.69 -6.25
CA ARG A 212 -14.71 20.32 -5.78
C ARG A 212 -13.45 19.78 -5.09
N PHE A 213 -12.29 20.11 -5.62
CA PHE A 213 -11.02 19.74 -4.99
C PHE A 213 -10.89 20.41 -3.62
N GLU A 214 -11.11 21.72 -3.51
CA GLU A 214 -11.03 22.47 -2.25
C GLU A 214 -12.04 21.96 -1.21
N ALA A 215 -13.26 21.65 -1.64
CA ALA A 215 -14.27 21.05 -0.77
C ALA A 215 -13.83 19.68 -0.24
N SER A 216 -13.31 18.80 -1.11
CA SER A 216 -12.80 17.50 -0.70
C SER A 216 -11.56 17.62 0.19
N LEU A 217 -10.65 18.54 -0.13
CA LEU A 217 -9.46 18.80 0.70
C LEU A 217 -9.83 19.21 2.12
N ALA A 218 -10.81 20.11 2.30
CA ALA A 218 -11.27 20.53 3.60
C ALA A 218 -11.77 19.36 4.47
N VAL A 219 -12.46 18.39 3.85
CA VAL A 219 -12.91 17.17 4.53
C VAL A 219 -11.73 16.36 5.07
N TYR A 220 -10.70 16.10 4.24
CA TYR A 220 -9.54 15.32 4.69
C TYR A 220 -8.66 16.08 5.67
N GLN A 221 -8.52 17.39 5.52
CA GLN A 221 -7.81 18.21 6.51
C GLN A 221 -8.49 18.11 7.88
N GLN A 222 -9.81 18.21 7.92
CA GLN A 222 -10.58 18.06 9.16
C GLN A 222 -10.43 16.64 9.72
N GLN A 223 -10.54 15.59 8.90
CA GLN A 223 -10.41 14.21 9.34
C GLN A 223 -9.02 13.93 9.92
N PHE A 224 -7.97 14.35 9.22
CA PHE A 224 -6.58 14.09 9.63
C PHE A 224 -6.09 15.00 10.75
N ALA A 225 -6.87 16.02 11.13
CA ALA A 225 -6.61 16.86 12.29
C ALA A 225 -7.20 16.30 13.61
N GLN A 226 -8.06 15.27 13.52
CA GLN A 226 -8.70 14.68 14.70
C GLN A 226 -7.69 13.89 15.54
N GLU A 227 -7.75 14.01 16.86
CA GLU A 227 -6.87 13.28 17.77
C GLU A 227 -7.06 11.76 17.65
N GLU A 228 -8.31 11.31 17.48
CA GLU A 228 -8.64 9.89 17.30
C GLU A 228 -7.97 9.29 16.06
N PHE A 229 -7.77 10.06 15.00
CA PHE A 229 -7.07 9.61 13.81
C PHE A 229 -5.64 9.14 14.13
N TRP A 230 -4.95 9.85 15.03
CA TRP A 230 -3.58 9.56 15.45
C TRP A 230 -3.52 8.48 16.52
N THR A 231 -4.33 8.61 17.58
CA THR A 231 -4.36 7.65 18.70
C THR A 231 -4.77 6.25 18.26
N GLN A 232 -5.68 6.14 17.29
CA GLN A 232 -6.09 4.88 16.66
C GLN A 232 -5.17 4.45 15.51
N LYS A 233 -4.09 5.18 15.25
CA LYS A 233 -3.13 4.92 14.17
C LYS A 233 -3.79 4.78 12.79
N GLN A 234 -4.86 5.54 12.55
CA GLN A 234 -5.59 5.52 11.27
C GLN A 234 -4.69 5.90 10.08
N TYR A 235 -3.60 6.65 10.31
CA TYR A 235 -2.61 6.94 9.29
C TYR A 235 -1.99 5.68 8.66
N LEU A 236 -1.92 4.54 9.38
CA LEU A 236 -1.48 3.26 8.80
C LEU A 236 -2.51 2.63 7.85
N ILE A 237 -3.73 3.15 7.81
CA ILE A 237 -4.81 2.72 6.90
C ILE A 237 -4.93 3.70 5.74
N TRP A 238 -4.94 5.00 6.05
CA TRP A 238 -5.24 6.06 5.09
C TRP A 238 -4.02 6.53 4.29
N PHE A 239 -2.83 6.62 4.91
CA PHE A 239 -1.65 7.15 4.26
C PHE A 239 -0.90 6.04 3.52
N HIS A 240 -0.29 6.39 2.41
CA HIS A 240 0.44 5.42 1.60
C HIS A 240 1.74 5.00 2.29
N GLY A 241 1.94 3.70 2.54
CA GLY A 241 3.07 3.16 3.30
C GLY A 241 4.43 3.47 2.71
N LYS A 242 4.55 3.52 1.37
CA LYS A 242 5.79 3.93 0.68
C LYS A 242 6.16 5.39 0.96
N ASP A 243 5.16 6.27 1.16
CA ASP A 243 5.42 7.66 1.51
C ASP A 243 5.86 7.77 2.97
N ILE A 244 5.20 7.03 3.88
CA ILE A 244 5.62 6.95 5.29
C ILE A 244 7.04 6.40 5.38
N GLN A 245 7.34 5.29 4.71
CA GLN A 245 8.69 4.72 4.62
C GLN A 245 9.72 5.76 4.18
N LYS A 246 9.40 6.51 3.14
CA LYS A 246 10.32 7.52 2.61
C LYS A 246 10.54 8.67 3.59
N ALA A 247 9.47 9.15 4.23
CA ALA A 247 9.55 10.18 5.27
C ALA A 247 10.37 9.69 6.48
N MET A 248 10.17 8.45 6.93
CA MET A 248 10.97 7.82 7.98
C MET A 248 12.46 7.83 7.64
N GLN A 249 12.84 7.39 6.45
CA GLN A 249 14.24 7.36 6.02
C GLN A 249 14.85 8.76 5.88
N GLN A 250 14.07 9.77 5.50
CA GLN A 250 14.53 11.16 5.42
C GLN A 250 14.72 11.76 6.81
N ARG A 251 13.84 11.45 7.75
CA ARG A 251 13.87 11.96 9.11
C ARG A 251 15.06 11.40 9.91
N GLU A 252 15.25 10.09 9.84
CA GLU A 252 16.30 9.38 10.57
C GLU A 252 17.16 8.56 9.61
N SER A 253 18.00 9.25 8.85
CA SER A 253 18.88 8.63 7.84
C SER A 253 19.93 7.67 8.41
N ARG A 254 20.19 7.76 9.74
CA ARG A 254 21.11 6.87 10.46
C ARG A 254 20.46 5.59 10.96
N TYR A 255 19.12 5.48 10.89
CA TYR A 255 18.42 4.28 11.26
C TYR A 255 18.53 3.21 10.18
N ILE A 256 17.96 2.06 10.44
CA ILE A 256 18.02 0.89 9.55
C ILE A 256 17.43 1.17 8.18
N SER A 257 17.90 0.43 7.18
CA SER A 257 17.27 0.40 5.86
C SER A 257 15.92 -0.31 5.91
N LEU A 258 14.83 0.44 5.69
CA LEU A 258 13.49 -0.13 5.69
C LEU A 258 13.25 -1.09 4.52
N ASN A 259 13.96 -0.96 3.41
CA ASN A 259 13.89 -1.94 2.31
C ASN A 259 14.39 -3.31 2.77
N ALA A 260 15.56 -3.37 3.41
CA ALA A 260 16.10 -4.62 3.95
C ALA A 260 15.22 -5.19 5.09
N PHE A 261 14.63 -4.30 5.90
CA PHE A 261 13.68 -4.69 6.92
C PHE A 261 12.41 -5.30 6.29
N PHE A 262 11.82 -4.70 5.25
CA PHE A 262 10.61 -5.23 4.61
C PHE A 262 10.84 -6.64 4.04
N ASP A 263 12.03 -6.88 3.49
CA ASP A 263 12.41 -8.21 3.02
C ASP A 263 12.41 -9.26 4.12
N TRP A 264 12.86 -8.90 5.31
CA TRP A 264 12.84 -9.78 6.47
C TRP A 264 11.43 -9.82 7.11
N GLY A 265 10.80 -8.65 7.27
CA GLY A 265 9.54 -8.48 7.99
C GLY A 265 8.38 -9.26 7.38
N LEU A 266 8.31 -9.38 6.06
CA LEU A 266 7.29 -10.20 5.40
C LEU A 266 7.34 -11.68 5.84
N ASN A 267 8.54 -12.22 6.05
CA ASN A 267 8.68 -13.60 6.50
C ASN A 267 8.28 -13.79 7.98
N GLN A 268 8.26 -12.68 8.75
CA GLN A 268 7.88 -12.67 10.17
C GLN A 268 6.45 -12.17 10.39
N LEU A 269 5.75 -11.75 9.30
CA LEU A 269 4.41 -11.20 9.41
C LEU A 269 3.44 -12.27 9.92
N ASP A 270 2.77 -11.94 11.02
CA ASP A 270 1.67 -12.73 11.56
C ASP A 270 0.37 -12.32 10.85
N VAL A 271 -0.06 -13.13 9.88
CA VAL A 271 -1.25 -12.87 9.05
C VAL A 271 -2.52 -12.81 9.90
N ASP A 272 -2.59 -13.60 10.99
CA ASP A 272 -3.77 -13.71 11.84
C ASP A 272 -4.08 -12.40 12.61
N ARG A 273 -3.10 -11.52 12.73
CA ARG A 273 -3.29 -10.17 13.30
C ARG A 273 -4.03 -9.18 12.37
N TYR A 274 -4.28 -9.57 11.12
CA TYR A 274 -4.87 -8.70 10.10
C TYR A 274 -6.15 -9.31 9.53
N PRO A 275 -7.33 -8.89 10.01
CA PRO A 275 -8.61 -9.50 9.62
C PRO A 275 -8.87 -9.52 8.11
N ASP A 276 -8.41 -8.51 7.37
CA ASP A 276 -8.52 -8.45 5.92
C ASP A 276 -7.62 -9.48 5.22
N LEU A 277 -6.43 -9.80 5.77
CA LEU A 277 -5.57 -10.86 5.24
C LEU A 277 -6.12 -12.25 5.57
N VAL A 278 -6.72 -12.41 6.75
CA VAL A 278 -7.46 -13.66 7.12
C VAL A 278 -8.66 -13.84 6.20
N GLU A 279 -9.41 -12.77 5.90
CA GLU A 279 -10.50 -12.82 4.91
C GLU A 279 -9.96 -13.22 3.54
N LEU A 280 -8.82 -12.64 3.09
CA LEU A 280 -8.19 -13.01 1.82
C LEU A 280 -7.88 -14.50 1.76
N GLN A 281 -7.29 -15.06 2.84
CA GLN A 281 -7.01 -16.49 2.93
C GLN A 281 -8.28 -17.32 2.78
N SER A 282 -9.34 -16.97 3.50
CA SER A 282 -10.64 -17.65 3.41
C SER A 282 -11.24 -17.57 2.00
N ARG A 283 -11.14 -16.43 1.31
CA ARG A 283 -11.61 -16.28 -0.07
C ARG A 283 -10.82 -17.15 -1.05
N ILE A 284 -9.52 -17.29 -0.82
CA ILE A 284 -8.64 -18.15 -1.63
C ILE A 284 -9.01 -19.64 -1.44
N GLU A 285 -9.31 -20.04 -0.21
CA GLU A 285 -9.73 -21.41 0.09
C GLU A 285 -11.06 -21.78 -0.60
N GLN A 286 -11.96 -20.81 -0.72
CA GLN A 286 -13.30 -20.96 -1.34
C GLN A 286 -13.24 -20.94 -2.88
N LEU A 287 -12.14 -20.54 -3.52
CA LEU A 287 -11.96 -20.65 -4.97
C LEU A 287 -12.01 -22.13 -5.41
#